data_d15f3e191236d50277fb4ed906c7bfe1
#
_entry.id   d15f3e191236d50277fb4ed906c7bfe1
#
_cell.length_a   1.000
_cell.length_b   1.000
_cell.length_c   1.000
_cell.angle_alpha   90.00
_cell.angle_beta   90.00
_cell.angle_gamma   90.00
#
_symmetry.space_group_name_H-M   'P 1'
#
loop_
_entity.id
_entity.type
_entity.pdbx_description
1 polymer ?
#
loop_
_entity_poly.entity_id
_entity_poly.type
_entity_poly.pdbx_seq_one_letter_code
_entity_poly.pdbx_strand_id
1 'polypeptide(L)'
;MPAPAARYSSCSGPDVSAQGPAVVSFREAFRFWLQLGFISFGGPAGQIAIMHRELVEKRRWVSEKRFLHALNFCMVLPGPEAQQLATYLGWLMHRTRGGVVAGALFVLPSLALLVALSWIYMAFGQQPLVAGIFYGIKPAVAVIVLHALHRIASKSLGNPLLAPVPWVIAAMSFIAIWALKLPFPLVVLGAM
;
A
#
# COMPACT_ATOMS: atom_id res chain seq x y z
N MET A 1 57.45 3.11 30.49
CA MET A 1 56.19 2.95 31.21
C MET A 1 55.10 2.73 30.18
N PRO A 2 54.56 1.49 30.04
CA PRO A 2 53.43 1.24 29.13
C PRO A 2 52.10 1.51 29.83
N ALA A 3 51.19 2.22 29.14
CA ALA A 3 49.84 2.55 29.59
C ALA A 3 48.94 1.29 29.68
N PRO A 4 48.00 1.23 30.63
CA PRO A 4 47.17 0.05 30.82
C PRO A 4 46.06 -0.01 29.73
N ALA A 5 45.94 -1.19 29.11
CA ALA A 5 44.87 -1.52 28.18
C ALA A 5 43.51 -1.43 28.88
N ALA A 6 42.65 -0.53 28.42
CA ALA A 6 41.25 -0.45 28.83
C ALA A 6 40.51 -1.72 28.37
N ARG A 7 40.08 -2.54 29.32
CA ARG A 7 39.17 -3.66 29.10
C ARG A 7 37.80 -3.10 28.69
N TYR A 8 37.50 -3.24 27.43
CA TYR A 8 36.13 -3.08 26.94
C TYR A 8 35.29 -4.26 27.52
N SER A 9 34.59 -4.00 28.60
CA SER A 9 33.56 -4.90 29.10
C SER A 9 32.40 -4.87 28.09
N SER A 10 32.30 -5.95 27.32
CA SER A 10 31.13 -6.20 26.48
C SER A 10 29.88 -6.31 27.37
N CYS A 11 29.11 -5.23 27.46
CA CYS A 11 27.72 -5.31 27.89
C CYS A 11 26.97 -6.17 26.86
N SER A 12 26.87 -7.46 27.10
CA SER A 12 25.90 -8.32 26.48
C SER A 12 24.52 -7.92 27.00
N GLY A 13 23.90 -6.91 26.36
CA GLY A 13 22.47 -6.69 26.51
C GLY A 13 21.73 -7.95 26.03
N PRO A 14 20.54 -8.24 26.57
CA PRO A 14 19.79 -9.42 26.18
C PRO A 14 19.57 -9.38 24.66
N ASP A 15 19.96 -10.48 24.00
CA ASP A 15 19.88 -10.67 22.56
C ASP A 15 18.41 -10.58 22.13
N VAL A 16 17.98 -9.42 21.65
CA VAL A 16 16.62 -9.11 21.18
C VAL A 16 16.29 -9.89 19.88
N SER A 17 17.30 -10.56 19.30
CA SER A 17 17.17 -11.33 18.06
C SER A 17 16.62 -12.75 18.23
N ALA A 18 16.46 -13.23 19.47
CA ALA A 18 16.08 -14.63 19.74
C ALA A 18 14.60 -14.86 20.06
N GLN A 19 13.76 -13.82 20.05
CA GLN A 19 12.31 -14.06 20.16
C GLN A 19 11.78 -14.45 18.78
N GLY A 20 11.58 -15.77 18.60
CA GLY A 20 10.84 -16.30 17.45
C GLY A 20 9.47 -15.61 17.32
N PRO A 21 8.89 -15.56 16.11
CA PRO A 21 7.62 -14.89 15.90
C PRO A 21 6.58 -15.43 16.88
N ALA A 22 5.94 -14.53 17.62
CA ALA A 22 4.88 -14.90 18.55
C ALA A 22 3.85 -15.76 17.80
N VAL A 23 3.47 -16.90 18.36
CA VAL A 23 2.43 -17.76 17.79
C VAL A 23 1.11 -17.02 17.92
N VAL A 24 0.71 -16.32 16.87
CA VAL A 24 -0.50 -15.50 16.83
C VAL A 24 -1.71 -16.40 16.63
N SER A 25 -2.73 -16.26 17.47
CA SER A 25 -4.00 -16.98 17.29
C SER A 25 -4.68 -16.51 15.99
N PHE A 26 -5.22 -17.46 15.22
CA PHE A 26 -5.95 -17.15 13.98
C PHE A 26 -7.10 -16.15 14.20
N ARG A 27 -7.80 -16.27 15.35
CA ARG A 27 -8.90 -15.35 15.72
C ARG A 27 -8.41 -13.91 15.97
N GLU A 28 -7.23 -13.77 16.53
CA GLU A 28 -6.62 -12.46 16.78
C GLU A 28 -6.14 -11.82 15.48
N ALA A 29 -5.51 -12.62 14.60
CA ALA A 29 -5.12 -12.19 13.26
C ALA A 29 -6.35 -11.77 12.43
N PHE A 30 -7.45 -12.53 12.47
CA PHE A 30 -8.69 -12.20 11.79
C PHE A 30 -9.25 -10.83 12.24
N ARG A 31 -9.32 -10.59 13.54
CA ARG A 31 -9.78 -9.30 14.08
C ARG A 31 -8.89 -8.15 13.65
N PHE A 32 -7.60 -8.38 13.64
CA PHE A 32 -6.63 -7.38 13.19
C PHE A 32 -6.84 -7.03 11.71
N TRP A 33 -6.91 -8.01 10.83
CA TRP A 33 -7.11 -7.80 9.40
C TRP A 33 -8.45 -7.12 9.10
N LEU A 34 -9.50 -7.48 9.81
CA LEU A 34 -10.80 -6.82 9.70
C LEU A 34 -10.70 -5.33 10.11
N GLN A 35 -10.10 -5.06 11.27
CA GLN A 35 -9.90 -3.69 11.74
C GLN A 35 -9.04 -2.88 10.76
N LEU A 36 -7.97 -3.48 10.24
CA LEU A 36 -7.09 -2.85 9.26
C LEU A 36 -7.86 -2.46 8.00
N GLY A 37 -8.73 -3.33 7.48
CA GLY A 37 -9.54 -3.04 6.31
C GLY A 37 -10.44 -1.81 6.47
N PHE A 38 -10.96 -1.57 7.68
CA PHE A 38 -11.76 -0.37 7.97
C PHE A 38 -10.94 0.91 8.19
N ILE A 39 -9.71 0.79 8.68
CA ILE A 39 -8.85 1.95 9.02
C ILE A 39 -7.92 2.31 7.86
N SER A 40 -7.80 1.46 6.86
CA SER A 40 -6.85 1.59 5.75
C SER A 40 -7.21 2.70 4.76
N PHE A 41 -7.32 3.94 5.23
CA PHE A 41 -7.47 5.12 4.40
C PHE A 41 -6.13 5.86 4.25
N GLY A 42 -5.91 6.53 3.12
CA GLY A 42 -4.72 7.36 2.90
C GLY A 42 -3.74 6.86 1.84
N GLY A 43 -4.16 5.88 1.04
CA GLY A 43 -3.37 5.33 -0.07
C GLY A 43 -2.32 4.29 0.35
N PRO A 44 -1.58 3.71 -0.61
CA PRO A 44 -0.69 2.58 -0.36
C PRO A 44 0.38 2.85 0.70
N ALA A 45 1.01 4.01 0.66
CA ALA A 45 2.05 4.39 1.63
C ALA A 45 1.50 4.51 3.07
N GLY A 46 0.29 5.07 3.23
CA GLY A 46 -0.37 5.16 4.53
C GLY A 46 -0.75 3.78 5.08
N GLN A 47 -1.26 2.91 4.22
CA GLN A 47 -1.62 1.54 4.56
C GLN A 47 -0.41 0.71 5.00
N ILE A 48 0.71 0.82 4.27
CA ILE A 48 1.98 0.17 4.60
C ILE A 48 2.50 0.68 5.95
N ALA A 49 2.46 1.99 6.19
CA ALA A 49 2.87 2.58 7.46
C ALA A 49 2.02 2.09 8.65
N ILE A 50 0.70 1.95 8.47
CA ILE A 50 -0.19 1.41 9.49
C ILE A 50 0.15 -0.06 9.78
N MET A 51 0.36 -0.87 8.73
CA MET A 51 0.77 -2.28 8.87
C MET A 51 2.09 -2.40 9.61
N HIS A 52 3.09 -1.58 9.28
CA HIS A 52 4.38 -1.56 9.95
C HIS A 52 4.21 -1.27 11.45
N ARG A 53 3.55 -0.14 11.77
CA ARG A 53 3.33 0.27 13.16
C ARG A 53 2.60 -0.79 13.99
N GLU A 54 1.56 -1.39 13.43
CA GLU A 54 0.74 -2.36 14.18
C GLU A 54 1.41 -3.73 14.30
N LEU A 55 2.04 -4.25 13.22
CA LEU A 55 2.59 -5.61 13.20
C LEU A 55 4.02 -5.69 13.75
N VAL A 56 4.82 -4.65 13.55
CA VAL A 56 6.23 -4.64 13.94
C VAL A 56 6.42 -3.93 15.27
N GLU A 57 5.94 -2.69 15.39
CA GLU A 57 6.22 -1.88 16.59
C GLU A 57 5.35 -2.26 17.78
N LYS A 58 4.01 -2.31 17.59
CA LYS A 58 3.07 -2.54 18.68
C LYS A 58 2.93 -3.99 19.07
N ARG A 59 2.59 -4.84 18.10
CA ARG A 59 2.26 -6.27 18.36
C ARG A 59 3.47 -7.18 18.28
N ARG A 60 4.52 -6.75 17.59
CA ARG A 60 5.77 -7.52 17.37
C ARG A 60 5.52 -8.91 16.81
N TRP A 61 4.50 -9.07 15.96
CA TRP A 61 4.17 -10.34 15.31
C TRP A 61 5.12 -10.67 14.17
N VAL A 62 5.68 -9.63 13.55
CA VAL A 62 6.64 -9.75 12.46
C VAL A 62 7.88 -8.93 12.82
N SER A 63 9.07 -9.49 12.62
CA SER A 63 10.30 -8.73 12.80
C SER A 63 10.49 -7.70 11.71
N GLU A 64 11.14 -6.58 12.03
CA GLU A 64 11.50 -5.51 11.09
C GLU A 64 12.10 -6.05 9.79
N LYS A 65 13.11 -6.93 9.94
CA LYS A 65 13.82 -7.54 8.80
C LYS A 65 12.87 -8.32 7.87
N ARG A 66 11.93 -9.08 8.43
CA ARG A 66 10.95 -9.84 7.64
C ARG A 66 9.93 -8.93 6.97
N PHE A 67 9.51 -7.87 7.65
CA PHE A 67 8.59 -6.88 7.09
C PHE A 67 9.21 -6.16 5.90
N LEU A 68 10.44 -5.65 6.02
CA LEU A 68 11.16 -4.98 4.95
C LEU A 68 11.44 -5.91 3.77
N HIS A 69 11.77 -7.18 4.04
CA HIS A 69 11.96 -8.17 2.98
C HIS A 69 10.65 -8.43 2.22
N ALA A 70 9.53 -8.57 2.93
CA ALA A 70 8.20 -8.71 2.34
C ALA A 70 7.82 -7.50 1.49
N LEU A 71 8.07 -6.29 2.00
CA LEU A 71 7.80 -5.04 1.31
C LEU A 71 8.59 -4.93 0.02
N ASN A 72 9.90 -5.18 0.06
CA ASN A 72 10.76 -5.16 -1.12
C ASN A 72 10.31 -6.17 -2.19
N PHE A 73 9.90 -7.36 -1.76
CA PHE A 73 9.36 -8.36 -2.67
C PHE A 73 8.06 -7.90 -3.35
N CYS A 74 7.14 -7.30 -2.59
CA CYS A 74 5.89 -6.78 -3.13
C CYS A 74 6.09 -5.59 -4.08
N MET A 75 7.12 -4.76 -3.85
CA MET A 75 7.43 -3.62 -4.73
C MET A 75 7.93 -4.04 -6.12
N VAL A 76 8.49 -5.23 -6.27
CA VAL A 76 8.92 -5.77 -7.58
C VAL A 76 7.74 -6.30 -8.39
N LEU A 77 6.67 -6.74 -7.73
CA LEU A 77 5.50 -7.27 -8.41
C LEU A 77 4.57 -6.13 -8.88
N PRO A 78 4.16 -6.11 -10.16
CA PRO A 78 3.18 -5.13 -10.62
C PRO A 78 1.82 -5.39 -9.96
N GLY A 79 1.26 -4.40 -9.27
CA GLY A 79 -0.06 -4.51 -8.63
C GLY A 79 -0.21 -3.61 -7.40
N PRO A 80 -1.31 -3.75 -6.66
CA PRO A 80 -1.56 -2.96 -5.45
C PRO A 80 -0.65 -3.43 -4.30
N GLU A 81 0.47 -2.74 -4.10
CA GLU A 81 1.54 -3.08 -3.16
C GLU A 81 1.03 -3.38 -1.73
N ALA A 82 0.13 -2.54 -1.22
CA ALA A 82 -0.40 -2.70 0.14
C ALA A 82 -1.24 -3.98 0.29
N GLN A 83 -2.02 -4.34 -0.74
CA GLN A 83 -2.81 -5.56 -0.79
C GLN A 83 -1.93 -6.80 -0.87
N GLN A 84 -0.90 -6.76 -1.70
CA GLN A 84 0.07 -7.84 -1.83
C GLN A 84 0.82 -8.06 -0.51
N LEU A 85 1.25 -6.97 0.14
CA LEU A 85 1.92 -7.00 1.43
C LEU A 85 1.02 -7.59 2.52
N ALA A 86 -0.25 -7.17 2.60
CA ALA A 86 -1.22 -7.72 3.55
C ALA A 86 -1.41 -9.22 3.35
N THR A 87 -1.57 -9.66 2.09
CA THR A 87 -1.72 -11.07 1.74
C THR A 87 -0.47 -11.88 2.09
N TYR A 88 0.71 -11.36 1.78
CA TYR A 88 1.99 -12.02 2.07
C TYR A 88 2.26 -12.13 3.56
N LEU A 89 2.03 -11.07 4.34
CA LEU A 89 2.17 -11.09 5.79
C LEU A 89 1.17 -12.05 6.44
N GLY A 90 -0.08 -12.08 5.96
CA GLY A 90 -1.07 -13.06 6.38
C GLY A 90 -0.64 -14.49 6.12
N TRP A 91 -0.03 -14.74 4.95
CA TRP A 91 0.54 -16.04 4.60
C TRP A 91 1.72 -16.42 5.50
N LEU A 92 2.61 -15.50 5.82
CA LEU A 92 3.71 -15.73 6.75
C LEU A 92 3.24 -16.16 8.14
N MET A 93 2.08 -15.64 8.58
CA MET A 93 1.53 -15.93 9.93
C MET A 93 0.76 -17.25 9.97
N HIS A 94 -0.11 -17.53 8.99
CA HIS A 94 -1.01 -18.69 9.01
C HIS A 94 -1.08 -19.43 7.67
N ARG A 95 -0.02 -19.40 6.88
CA ARG A 95 0.07 -20.02 5.54
C ARG A 95 -1.09 -19.58 4.62
N THR A 96 -1.57 -20.46 3.76
CA THR A 96 -2.58 -20.15 2.74
C THR A 96 -3.87 -19.56 3.33
N ARG A 97 -4.35 -20.11 4.44
CA ARG A 97 -5.57 -19.62 5.11
C ARG A 97 -5.39 -18.18 5.61
N GLY A 98 -4.23 -17.87 6.19
CA GLY A 98 -3.93 -16.52 6.65
C GLY A 98 -3.81 -15.52 5.50
N GLY A 99 -3.17 -15.88 4.40
CA GLY A 99 -3.06 -15.03 3.23
C GLY A 99 -4.41 -14.71 2.58
N VAL A 100 -5.25 -15.73 2.38
CA VAL A 100 -6.60 -15.54 1.81
C VAL A 100 -7.46 -14.65 2.71
N VAL A 101 -7.45 -14.92 4.01
CA VAL A 101 -8.24 -14.14 4.97
C VAL A 101 -7.74 -12.69 5.05
N ALA A 102 -6.44 -12.48 5.15
CA ALA A 102 -5.86 -11.13 5.20
C ALA A 102 -6.18 -10.34 3.93
N GLY A 103 -5.98 -10.93 2.76
CA GLY A 103 -6.28 -10.33 1.47
C GLY A 103 -7.77 -10.01 1.30
N ALA A 104 -8.64 -10.96 1.63
CA ALA A 104 -10.09 -10.77 1.54
C ALA A 104 -10.57 -9.68 2.49
N LEU A 105 -10.20 -9.73 3.77
CA LEU A 105 -10.63 -8.75 4.78
C LEU A 105 -10.08 -7.35 4.50
N PHE A 106 -8.95 -7.22 3.83
CA PHE A 106 -8.41 -5.94 3.43
C PHE A 106 -9.27 -5.25 2.36
N VAL A 107 -9.85 -6.01 1.42
CA VAL A 107 -10.67 -5.50 0.31
C VAL A 107 -12.16 -5.44 0.65
N LEU A 108 -12.66 -6.37 1.47
CA LEU A 108 -14.09 -6.51 1.77
C LEU A 108 -14.78 -5.23 2.22
N PRO A 109 -14.23 -4.42 3.16
CA PRO A 109 -14.89 -3.18 3.58
C PRO A 109 -15.09 -2.18 2.43
N SER A 110 -14.07 -2.02 1.59
CA SER A 110 -14.13 -1.14 0.41
C SER A 110 -15.13 -1.67 -0.62
N LEU A 111 -15.14 -2.98 -0.86
CA LEU A 111 -16.10 -3.62 -1.76
C LEU A 111 -17.53 -3.45 -1.25
N ALA A 112 -17.78 -3.70 0.03
CA ALA A 112 -19.10 -3.54 0.63
C ALA A 112 -19.61 -2.09 0.51
N LEU A 113 -18.73 -1.12 0.75
CA LEU A 113 -19.06 0.29 0.60
C LEU A 113 -19.40 0.64 -0.85
N LEU A 114 -18.61 0.18 -1.82
CA LEU A 114 -18.87 0.42 -3.24
C LEU A 114 -20.19 -0.23 -3.70
N VAL A 115 -20.47 -1.46 -3.27
CA VAL A 115 -21.73 -2.15 -3.58
C VAL A 115 -22.90 -1.40 -2.96
N ALA A 116 -22.80 -0.96 -1.70
CA ALA A 116 -23.83 -0.18 -1.04
C ALA A 116 -24.11 1.15 -1.75
N LEU A 117 -23.05 1.89 -2.12
CA LEU A 117 -23.19 3.15 -2.87
C LEU A 117 -23.80 2.93 -4.25
N SER A 118 -23.39 1.87 -4.97
CA SER A 118 -23.98 1.48 -6.24
C SER A 118 -25.45 1.17 -6.11
N TRP A 119 -25.82 0.40 -5.09
CA TRP A 119 -27.22 0.07 -4.83
C TRP A 119 -28.07 1.30 -4.50
N ILE A 120 -27.56 2.19 -3.64
CA ILE A 120 -28.23 3.46 -3.32
C ILE A 120 -28.42 4.30 -4.59
N TYR A 121 -27.39 4.37 -5.43
CA TYR A 121 -27.48 5.12 -6.69
C TYR A 121 -28.53 4.54 -7.64
N MET A 122 -28.58 3.21 -7.79
CA MET A 122 -29.56 2.56 -8.64
C MET A 122 -30.99 2.69 -8.11
N ALA A 123 -31.19 2.58 -6.79
CA ALA A 123 -32.50 2.62 -6.16
C ALA A 123 -33.05 4.05 -6.01
N PHE A 124 -32.18 5.01 -5.69
CA PHE A 124 -32.58 6.36 -5.29
C PHE A 124 -31.94 7.47 -6.11
N GLY A 125 -31.24 7.17 -7.20
CA GLY A 125 -30.50 8.14 -8.01
C GLY A 125 -31.35 9.25 -8.61
N GLN A 126 -32.65 9.06 -8.73
CA GLN A 126 -33.61 10.06 -9.21
C GLN A 126 -34.03 11.07 -8.11
N GLN A 127 -33.75 10.79 -6.85
CA GLN A 127 -34.06 11.68 -5.76
C GLN A 127 -33.10 12.89 -5.78
N PRO A 128 -33.61 14.14 -5.67
CA PRO A 128 -32.80 15.34 -5.78
C PRO A 128 -31.62 15.37 -4.79
N LEU A 129 -31.82 14.86 -3.57
CA LEU A 129 -30.80 14.82 -2.53
C LEU A 129 -29.67 13.86 -2.89
N VAL A 130 -30.01 12.67 -3.36
CA VAL A 130 -29.01 11.64 -3.78
C VAL A 130 -28.27 12.12 -5.02
N ALA A 131 -28.97 12.62 -6.00
CA ALA A 131 -28.37 13.20 -7.21
C ALA A 131 -27.42 14.37 -6.88
N GLY A 132 -27.80 15.23 -5.94
CA GLY A 132 -26.95 16.35 -5.46
C GLY A 132 -25.67 15.88 -4.81
N ILE A 133 -25.72 14.86 -3.94
CA ILE A 133 -24.53 14.28 -3.31
C ILE A 133 -23.58 13.71 -4.36
N PHE A 134 -24.09 12.88 -5.27
CA PHE A 134 -23.27 12.30 -6.34
C PHE A 134 -22.73 13.35 -7.31
N TYR A 135 -23.48 14.41 -7.57
CA TYR A 135 -23.00 15.55 -8.36
C TYR A 135 -21.81 16.26 -7.68
N GLY A 136 -21.87 16.43 -6.35
CA GLY A 136 -20.78 17.02 -5.57
C GLY A 136 -19.53 16.12 -5.47
N ILE A 137 -19.70 14.78 -5.52
CA ILE A 137 -18.57 13.85 -5.49
C ILE A 137 -17.73 13.93 -6.77
N LYS A 138 -18.32 14.18 -7.93
CA LYS A 138 -17.61 14.24 -9.22
C LYS A 138 -16.43 15.21 -9.21
N PRO A 139 -16.59 16.51 -8.86
CA PRO A 139 -15.47 17.45 -8.82
C PRO A 139 -14.46 17.10 -7.72
N ALA A 140 -14.91 16.57 -6.57
CA ALA A 140 -14.02 16.16 -5.51
C ALA A 140 -13.06 15.04 -5.95
N VAL A 141 -13.59 14.02 -6.64
CA VAL A 141 -12.75 12.94 -7.20
C VAL A 141 -11.78 13.49 -8.24
N ALA A 142 -12.21 14.40 -9.13
CA ALA A 142 -11.34 15.02 -10.12
C ALA A 142 -10.15 15.76 -9.45
N VAL A 143 -10.43 16.52 -8.39
CA VAL A 143 -9.37 17.22 -7.63
C VAL A 143 -8.40 16.24 -6.96
N ILE A 144 -8.91 15.17 -6.36
CA ILE A 144 -8.06 14.14 -5.73
C ILE A 144 -7.14 13.49 -6.76
N VAL A 145 -7.67 13.15 -7.95
CA VAL A 145 -6.88 12.55 -9.05
C VAL A 145 -5.82 13.53 -9.56
N LEU A 146 -6.18 14.78 -9.76
CA LEU A 146 -5.23 15.82 -10.19
C LEU A 146 -4.14 16.05 -9.15
N HIS A 147 -4.50 16.07 -7.86
CA HIS A 147 -3.52 16.18 -6.77
C HIS A 147 -2.57 14.98 -6.72
N ALA A 148 -3.11 13.78 -6.87
CA ALA A 148 -2.30 12.56 -6.93
C ALA A 148 -1.36 12.56 -8.15
N LEU A 149 -1.86 12.96 -9.31
CA LEU A 149 -1.07 13.12 -10.54
C LEU A 149 0.07 14.12 -10.33
N HIS A 150 -0.24 15.30 -9.80
CA HIS A 150 0.77 16.33 -9.51
C HIS A 150 1.84 15.81 -8.53
N ARG A 151 1.43 15.10 -7.47
CA ARG A 151 2.35 14.53 -6.48
C ARG A 151 3.28 13.48 -7.09
N ILE A 152 2.76 12.61 -7.94
CA ILE A 152 3.56 11.57 -8.62
C ILE A 152 4.49 12.25 -9.65
N ALA A 153 3.96 13.15 -10.46
CA ALA A 153 4.73 13.87 -11.48
C ALA A 153 5.90 14.65 -10.85
N SER A 154 5.66 15.42 -9.79
CA SER A 154 6.71 16.20 -9.11
C SER A 154 7.80 15.34 -8.50
N LYS A 155 7.45 14.12 -8.05
CA LYS A 155 8.41 13.18 -7.46
C LYS A 155 9.20 12.38 -8.50
N SER A 156 8.55 12.00 -9.61
CA SER A 156 9.12 11.08 -10.61
C SER A 156 9.79 11.81 -11.78
N LEU A 157 9.22 12.93 -12.23
CA LEU A 157 9.73 13.66 -13.38
C LEU A 157 10.76 14.74 -13.04
N GLY A 158 10.81 15.17 -11.76
CA GLY A 158 11.74 16.23 -11.34
C GLY A 158 11.47 17.58 -12.03
N ASN A 159 12.50 18.41 -12.10
CA ASN A 159 12.37 19.75 -12.67
C ASN A 159 12.45 19.69 -14.21
N PRO A 160 11.42 20.13 -14.96
CA PRO A 160 11.37 20.03 -16.43
C PRO A 160 12.51 20.76 -17.14
N LEU A 161 13.09 21.79 -16.49
CA LEU A 161 14.21 22.56 -17.03
C LEU A 161 15.56 21.82 -16.91
N LEU A 162 15.72 20.94 -15.91
CA LEU A 162 16.95 20.20 -15.65
C LEU A 162 16.97 18.79 -16.27
N ALA A 163 15.81 18.17 -16.42
CA ALA A 163 15.67 16.84 -17.01
C ALA A 163 14.43 16.77 -17.91
N PRO A 164 14.54 17.16 -19.20
CA PRO A 164 13.40 17.14 -20.12
C PRO A 164 13.01 15.72 -20.55
N VAL A 165 13.91 14.75 -20.51
CA VAL A 165 13.69 13.38 -21.02
C VAL A 165 12.50 12.67 -20.35
N PRO A 166 12.34 12.62 -19.01
CA PRO A 166 11.18 12.01 -18.38
C PRO A 166 9.84 12.65 -18.80
N TRP A 167 9.83 13.98 -19.04
CA TRP A 167 8.64 14.68 -19.49
C TRP A 167 8.25 14.32 -20.91
N VAL A 168 9.25 14.19 -21.81
CA VAL A 168 9.02 13.73 -23.19
C VAL A 168 8.47 12.32 -23.22
N ILE A 169 9.05 11.41 -22.44
CA ILE A 169 8.57 10.02 -22.32
C ILE A 169 7.14 9.99 -21.79
N ALA A 170 6.83 10.75 -20.75
CA ALA A 170 5.49 10.81 -20.20
C ALA A 170 4.46 11.36 -21.22
N ALA A 171 4.80 12.41 -21.96
CA ALA A 171 3.94 12.98 -22.99
C ALA A 171 3.73 12.01 -24.16
N MET A 172 4.79 11.37 -24.64
CA MET A 172 4.73 10.36 -25.69
C MET A 172 3.90 9.15 -25.30
N SER A 173 4.08 8.66 -24.06
CA SER A 173 3.28 7.56 -23.51
C SER A 173 1.80 7.93 -23.39
N PHE A 174 1.50 9.16 -22.97
CA PHE A 174 0.13 9.65 -22.90
C PHE A 174 -0.53 9.70 -24.28
N ILE A 175 0.17 10.24 -25.28
CA ILE A 175 -0.32 10.31 -26.68
C ILE A 175 -0.50 8.90 -27.24
N ALA A 176 0.43 7.99 -26.98
CA ALA A 176 0.37 6.59 -27.44
C ALA A 176 -0.87 5.87 -26.89
N ILE A 177 -1.19 6.07 -25.62
CA ILE A 177 -2.37 5.44 -25.00
C ILE A 177 -3.66 6.12 -25.48
N TRP A 178 -3.71 7.47 -25.48
CA TRP A 178 -4.94 8.21 -25.78
C TRP A 178 -5.29 8.22 -27.26
N ALA A 179 -4.33 8.55 -28.15
CA ALA A 179 -4.55 8.70 -29.59
C ALA A 179 -4.44 7.37 -30.36
N LEU A 180 -3.41 6.56 -30.03
CA LEU A 180 -3.15 5.30 -30.73
C LEU A 180 -3.82 4.08 -30.09
N LYS A 181 -4.44 4.25 -28.89
CA LYS A 181 -5.10 3.17 -28.11
C LYS A 181 -4.22 1.93 -27.95
N LEU A 182 -2.89 2.12 -27.85
CA LEU A 182 -1.95 1.03 -27.66
C LEU A 182 -2.17 0.38 -26.29
N PRO A 183 -2.11 -0.96 -26.21
CA PRO A 183 -2.21 -1.65 -24.93
C PRO A 183 -1.03 -1.30 -24.02
N PHE A 184 -1.32 -1.05 -22.74
CA PHE A 184 -0.37 -0.63 -21.72
C PHE A 184 0.98 -1.39 -21.72
N PRO A 185 1.03 -2.75 -21.88
CA PRO A 185 2.28 -3.48 -21.90
C PRO A 185 3.26 -3.04 -23.00
N LEU A 186 2.75 -2.68 -24.19
CA LEU A 186 3.60 -2.22 -25.31
C LEU A 186 4.20 -0.85 -25.03
N VAL A 187 3.46 0.03 -24.37
CA VAL A 187 3.95 1.37 -23.99
C VAL A 187 5.07 1.25 -22.96
N VAL A 188 4.93 0.34 -21.99
CA VAL A 188 5.97 0.10 -20.97
C VAL A 188 7.25 -0.48 -21.61
N LEU A 189 7.12 -1.44 -22.52
CA LEU A 189 8.27 -2.01 -23.24
C LEU A 189 8.99 -0.97 -24.12
N GLY A 190 8.24 -0.03 -24.71
CA GLY A 190 8.82 1.03 -25.54
C GLY A 190 9.48 2.17 -24.73
N ALA A 191 9.16 2.29 -23.44
CA ALA A 191 9.72 3.29 -22.54
C ALA A 191 10.97 2.81 -21.76
N MET A 192 11.29 1.51 -21.83
CA MET A 192 12.50 0.92 -21.23
C MET A 192 13.72 1.07 -22.11
#